data_c5c16a332c878fe2a6ec03a35af91f50
#
_entry.id   c5c16a332c878fe2a6ec03a35af91f50
#
_cell.length_a   1.000
_cell.length_b   1.000
_cell.length_c   1.000
_cell.angle_alpha   90.00
_cell.angle_beta   90.00
_cell.angle_gamma   90.00
#
_symmetry.space_group_name_H-M   'P 1'
#
loop_
_entity.id
_entity.type
_entity.pdbx_description
1 polymer ?
#
loop_
_entity_poly.entity_id
_entity_poly.type
_entity_poly.pdbx_seq_one_letter_code
_entity_poly.pdbx_strand_id
1 'polypeptide(L)'
;MSKREKYYGKEGFWIISVFGIMCIIFMTIYTMFIFKEVARQNMIFFGTVEKAMDYRTSANLVNSIFSSQNKSDLYYNGIQLMKKAGYENSYATLIFLPYQKLMIFNIYSAIIMIFTLIILGKTQKKQSQKEEFQIILYLKKHVPIKKNLHFFSKNFLESIEKIRKDIDKQQQIHIEYNEKIMHYMEDVSHQLKTPLSVMRMICEKIEMRYSKFSVEMGKCLGQIDYMTDTIRDLINLGKFDCKKFQMKFEEISAEILVETVVNDIEILAEPKNIEISVQGKLKIKWLCDPFWMQEVLKNILKNCIEHSPNGKIEIFYGIEKNLNKIIIRDNGQGFMFGRENKIFERYFLGDRTKEGSSGLGLSIAQQVIKQHFGTITASNRECGGAEFLILFPQMDATTIY
;
A
#
# COMPACT_ATOMS: atom_id res chain seq x y z
N MET A 1 -0.58 16.26 -31.67
CA MET A 1 -1.82 15.47 -31.48
C MET A 1 -3.02 16.39 -31.52
N SER A 2 -3.98 16.07 -32.35
CA SER A 2 -4.99 16.96 -32.87
C SER A 2 -6.01 17.39 -31.82
N LYS A 3 -6.52 18.60 -31.98
CA LYS A 3 -7.66 19.21 -31.27
C LYS A 3 -8.90 18.28 -31.17
N ARG A 4 -8.93 17.15 -31.85
CA ARG A 4 -10.07 16.20 -31.93
C ARG A 4 -10.30 15.37 -30.65
N GLU A 5 -9.25 15.01 -29.90
CA GLU A 5 -9.44 14.10 -28.74
C GLU A 5 -9.91 14.80 -27.45
N LYS A 6 -9.78 16.13 -27.35
CA LYS A 6 -10.30 16.92 -26.23
C LYS A 6 -11.83 17.05 -26.24
N TYR A 7 -12.45 16.69 -27.35
CA TYR A 7 -13.87 16.86 -27.62
C TYR A 7 -14.75 15.70 -27.09
N TYR A 8 -14.28 14.45 -27.13
CA TYR A 8 -15.15 13.28 -26.89
C TYR A 8 -15.74 13.16 -25.47
N GLY A 9 -15.06 13.62 -24.44
CA GLY A 9 -15.61 13.57 -23.06
C GLY A 9 -16.66 14.66 -22.81
N LYS A 10 -16.44 15.88 -23.32
CA LYS A 10 -17.40 16.98 -23.27
C LYS A 10 -18.51 16.80 -24.31
N GLU A 11 -18.18 16.31 -25.49
CA GLU A 11 -19.17 16.01 -26.56
C GLU A 11 -20.12 14.89 -26.16
N GLY A 12 -19.65 13.82 -25.52
CA GLY A 12 -20.52 12.77 -25.01
C GLY A 12 -21.55 13.31 -24.01
N PHE A 13 -21.14 14.15 -23.09
CA PHE A 13 -22.03 14.80 -22.14
C PHE A 13 -23.00 15.77 -22.84
N TRP A 14 -22.52 16.58 -23.79
CA TRP A 14 -23.34 17.48 -24.61
C TRP A 14 -24.34 16.73 -25.47
N ILE A 15 -23.92 15.66 -26.15
CA ILE A 15 -24.79 14.82 -27.00
C ILE A 15 -25.91 14.21 -26.14
N ILE A 16 -25.63 13.74 -24.95
CA ILE A 16 -26.64 13.14 -24.07
C ILE A 16 -27.54 14.19 -23.45
N SER A 17 -27.00 15.34 -23.07
CA SER A 17 -27.81 16.47 -22.58
C SER A 17 -28.72 17.00 -23.69
N VAL A 18 -28.22 17.12 -24.92
CA VAL A 18 -29.00 17.52 -26.10
C VAL A 18 -30.07 16.47 -26.43
N PHE A 19 -29.72 15.17 -26.37
CA PHE A 19 -30.70 14.09 -26.57
C PHE A 19 -31.78 14.08 -25.49
N GLY A 20 -31.41 14.27 -24.23
CA GLY A 20 -32.37 14.41 -23.12
C GLY A 20 -33.31 15.59 -23.30
N ILE A 21 -32.78 16.76 -23.70
CA ILE A 21 -33.59 17.95 -24.02
C ILE A 21 -34.52 17.68 -25.22
N MET A 22 -34.01 17.04 -26.28
CA MET A 22 -34.84 16.65 -27.42
C MET A 22 -35.96 15.69 -27.04
N CYS A 23 -35.70 14.72 -26.16
CA CYS A 23 -36.75 13.83 -25.65
C CYS A 23 -37.82 14.59 -24.87
N ILE A 24 -37.43 15.54 -24.03
CA ILE A 24 -38.37 16.40 -23.27
C ILE A 24 -39.20 17.26 -24.25
N ILE A 25 -38.57 17.87 -25.24
CA ILE A 25 -39.26 18.66 -26.27
C ILE A 25 -40.25 17.80 -27.06
N PHE A 26 -39.82 16.63 -27.50
CA PHE A 26 -40.69 15.68 -28.20
C PHE A 26 -41.87 15.23 -27.35
N MET A 27 -41.65 14.98 -26.06
CA MET A 27 -42.69 14.65 -25.10
C MET A 27 -43.70 15.80 -24.91
N THR A 28 -43.20 17.03 -24.81
CA THR A 28 -44.10 18.19 -24.69
C THR A 28 -44.91 18.41 -25.98
N ILE A 29 -44.29 18.28 -27.15
CA ILE A 29 -45.00 18.39 -28.42
C ILE A 29 -46.06 17.29 -28.57
N TYR A 30 -45.71 16.05 -28.19
CA TYR A 30 -46.64 14.92 -28.25
C TYR A 30 -47.82 15.07 -27.28
N THR A 31 -47.58 15.57 -26.07
CA THR A 31 -48.66 15.89 -25.12
C THR A 31 -49.55 16.99 -25.62
N MET A 32 -49.00 18.04 -26.22
CA MET A 32 -49.77 19.11 -26.87
C MET A 32 -50.64 18.59 -28.02
N PHE A 33 -50.08 17.69 -28.85
CA PHE A 33 -50.82 17.07 -29.98
C PHE A 33 -52.01 16.26 -29.49
N ILE A 34 -51.83 15.44 -28.43
CA ILE A 34 -52.93 14.67 -27.84
C ILE A 34 -53.98 15.59 -27.24
N PHE A 35 -53.54 16.64 -26.54
CA PHE A 35 -54.48 17.61 -25.97
C PHE A 35 -55.30 18.31 -27.03
N LYS A 36 -54.66 18.66 -28.16
CA LYS A 36 -55.35 19.26 -29.33
C LYS A 36 -56.34 18.26 -29.99
N GLU A 37 -56.00 16.98 -30.06
CA GLU A 37 -56.87 15.94 -30.63
C GLU A 37 -58.10 15.70 -29.71
N VAL A 38 -57.86 15.59 -28.38
CA VAL A 38 -58.95 15.48 -27.40
C VAL A 38 -59.88 16.70 -27.47
N ALA A 39 -59.32 17.92 -27.55
CA ALA A 39 -60.11 19.14 -27.72
C ALA A 39 -60.91 19.11 -29.03
N ARG A 40 -60.34 18.65 -30.13
CA ARG A 40 -61.02 18.50 -31.40
C ARG A 40 -62.17 17.49 -31.33
N GLN A 41 -61.99 16.36 -30.68
CA GLN A 41 -63.04 15.34 -30.48
C GLN A 41 -64.17 15.91 -29.61
N ASN A 42 -63.84 16.64 -28.55
CA ASN A 42 -64.84 17.32 -27.72
C ASN A 42 -65.66 18.35 -28.53
N MET A 43 -65.01 19.14 -29.39
CA MET A 43 -65.69 20.10 -30.26
C MET A 43 -66.61 19.43 -31.29
N ILE A 44 -66.18 18.28 -31.88
CA ILE A 44 -67.04 17.50 -32.77
C ILE A 44 -68.27 16.98 -32.01
N PHE A 45 -68.07 16.50 -30.76
CA PHE A 45 -69.16 16.05 -29.91
C PHE A 45 -70.17 17.18 -29.64
N PHE A 46 -69.67 18.35 -29.21
CA PHE A 46 -70.58 19.50 -29.00
C PHE A 46 -71.29 19.97 -30.26
N GLY A 47 -70.62 19.94 -31.42
CA GLY A 47 -71.25 20.26 -32.70
C GLY A 47 -72.30 19.23 -33.16
N THR A 48 -72.15 17.96 -32.77
CA THR A 48 -73.19 16.93 -33.06
C THR A 48 -74.37 17.10 -32.11
N VAL A 49 -74.12 17.49 -30.84
CA VAL A 49 -75.20 17.80 -29.88
C VAL A 49 -75.98 19.03 -30.34
N GLU A 50 -75.33 20.08 -30.84
CA GLU A 50 -75.96 21.26 -31.40
C GLU A 50 -76.88 20.94 -32.58
N LYS A 51 -76.47 20.06 -33.50
CA LYS A 51 -77.27 19.60 -34.62
C LYS A 51 -78.49 18.75 -34.23
N ALA A 52 -78.39 18.05 -33.09
CA ALA A 52 -79.44 17.16 -32.59
C ALA A 52 -80.46 17.83 -31.70
N MET A 53 -80.21 19.06 -31.21
CA MET A 53 -81.02 19.80 -30.26
C MET A 53 -81.26 21.23 -30.75
N ASP A 54 -82.37 21.87 -30.30
CA ASP A 54 -82.59 23.28 -30.52
C ASP A 54 -81.50 24.13 -29.93
N TYR A 55 -81.10 25.23 -30.60
CA TYR A 55 -79.98 26.09 -30.20
C TYR A 55 -80.06 26.54 -28.74
N ARG A 56 -81.27 26.86 -28.24
CA ARG A 56 -81.52 27.36 -26.87
C ARG A 56 -81.26 26.26 -25.83
N THR A 57 -81.60 25.01 -26.19
CA THR A 57 -81.39 23.83 -25.33
C THR A 57 -79.92 23.40 -25.31
N SER A 58 -79.22 23.41 -26.45
CA SER A 58 -77.80 23.11 -26.55
C SER A 58 -76.95 24.18 -25.85
N ALA A 59 -77.26 25.47 -25.99
CA ALA A 59 -76.56 26.53 -25.29
C ALA A 59 -76.73 26.47 -23.74
N ASN A 60 -77.93 26.09 -23.28
CA ASN A 60 -78.19 25.90 -21.84
C ASN A 60 -77.41 24.68 -21.30
N LEU A 61 -77.27 23.61 -22.07
CA LEU A 61 -76.56 22.43 -21.73
C LEU A 61 -75.06 22.71 -21.63
N VAL A 62 -74.50 23.43 -22.60
CA VAL A 62 -73.08 23.86 -22.56
C VAL A 62 -72.83 24.76 -21.37
N ASN A 63 -73.66 25.74 -21.12
CA ASN A 63 -73.53 26.61 -19.97
C ASN A 63 -73.64 25.87 -18.62
N SER A 64 -74.55 24.88 -18.51
CA SER A 64 -74.63 24.03 -17.31
C SER A 64 -73.38 23.21 -17.08
N ILE A 65 -72.70 22.70 -18.13
CA ILE A 65 -71.45 21.98 -18.03
C ILE A 65 -70.29 22.86 -17.50
N PHE A 66 -70.22 24.12 -17.98
CA PHE A 66 -69.14 25.02 -17.57
C PHE A 66 -69.44 25.75 -16.26
N SER A 67 -70.69 25.94 -15.88
CA SER A 67 -71.07 26.66 -14.67
C SER A 67 -71.36 25.78 -13.45
N SER A 68 -71.46 24.47 -13.62
CA SER A 68 -71.78 23.58 -12.50
C SER A 68 -70.62 23.43 -11.50
N GLN A 69 -70.91 23.64 -10.22
CA GLN A 69 -69.99 23.38 -9.12
C GLN A 69 -69.73 21.88 -8.88
N ASN A 70 -70.59 20.98 -9.35
CA ASN A 70 -70.52 19.55 -9.10
C ASN A 70 -70.23 18.80 -10.39
N LYS A 71 -69.00 18.95 -10.89
CA LYS A 71 -68.54 18.32 -12.14
C LYS A 71 -68.54 16.77 -12.09
N SER A 72 -68.43 16.16 -10.88
CA SER A 72 -68.46 14.72 -10.69
C SER A 72 -69.80 14.08 -11.01
N ASP A 73 -70.91 14.73 -10.62
CA ASP A 73 -72.27 14.23 -10.86
C ASP A 73 -72.64 14.34 -12.35
N LEU A 74 -72.23 15.45 -12.98
CA LEU A 74 -72.41 15.60 -14.44
C LEU A 74 -71.61 14.58 -15.23
N TYR A 75 -70.43 14.27 -14.81
CA TYR A 75 -69.60 13.25 -15.39
C TYR A 75 -70.24 11.85 -15.29
N TYR A 76 -70.69 11.49 -14.08
CA TYR A 76 -71.35 10.20 -13.84
C TYR A 76 -72.65 10.09 -14.62
N ASN A 77 -73.49 11.12 -14.66
CA ASN A 77 -74.74 11.15 -15.44
C ASN A 77 -74.47 11.06 -16.95
N GLY A 78 -73.39 11.70 -17.45
CA GLY A 78 -72.96 11.60 -18.84
C GLY A 78 -72.54 10.17 -19.21
N ILE A 79 -71.84 9.46 -18.35
CA ILE A 79 -71.48 8.04 -18.54
C ILE A 79 -72.73 7.16 -18.59
N GLN A 80 -73.69 7.39 -17.68
CA GLN A 80 -74.95 6.63 -17.67
C GLN A 80 -75.78 6.87 -18.91
N LEU A 81 -75.78 8.07 -19.43
CA LEU A 81 -76.50 8.42 -20.66
C LEU A 81 -75.88 7.76 -21.89
N MET A 82 -74.55 7.74 -21.99
CA MET A 82 -73.80 7.06 -23.04
C MET A 82 -74.02 5.54 -23.00
N LYS A 83 -74.06 4.96 -21.81
CA LYS A 83 -74.37 3.54 -21.61
C LYS A 83 -75.77 3.21 -22.10
N LYS A 84 -76.77 4.00 -21.73
CA LYS A 84 -78.16 3.83 -22.20
C LYS A 84 -78.31 3.98 -23.71
N ALA A 85 -77.47 4.80 -24.34
CA ALA A 85 -77.42 5.02 -25.79
C ALA A 85 -76.61 3.92 -26.54
N GLY A 86 -76.11 2.87 -25.85
CA GLY A 86 -75.37 1.78 -26.49
C GLY A 86 -73.88 2.03 -26.75
N TYR A 87 -73.33 3.10 -26.15
CA TYR A 87 -71.93 3.50 -26.32
C TYR A 87 -71.01 3.00 -25.18
N GLU A 88 -71.28 1.80 -24.64
CA GLU A 88 -70.59 1.29 -23.45
C GLU A 88 -69.06 1.29 -23.53
N ASN A 89 -68.49 1.13 -24.74
CA ASN A 89 -67.04 1.09 -24.92
C ASN A 89 -66.42 2.32 -25.58
N SER A 90 -67.22 3.23 -26.11
CA SER A 90 -66.76 4.36 -26.91
C SER A 90 -66.10 5.45 -26.06
N TYR A 91 -66.54 5.64 -24.81
CA TYR A 91 -65.99 6.65 -23.88
C TYR A 91 -64.62 6.28 -23.39
N ALA A 92 -64.41 5.04 -23.01
CA ALA A 92 -63.09 4.54 -22.56
C ALA A 92 -62.07 4.55 -23.70
N THR A 93 -62.47 4.27 -24.94
CA THR A 93 -61.58 4.28 -26.09
C THR A 93 -61.23 5.69 -26.58
N LEU A 94 -62.15 6.65 -26.47
CA LEU A 94 -61.94 8.01 -27.00
C LEU A 94 -61.11 8.93 -26.08
N ILE A 95 -61.22 8.76 -24.78
CA ILE A 95 -60.57 9.68 -23.83
C ILE A 95 -59.52 8.99 -22.92
N PHE A 96 -59.83 7.80 -22.40
CA PHE A 96 -59.02 7.14 -21.39
C PHE A 96 -57.84 6.35 -22.00
N LEU A 97 -58.04 5.67 -23.11
CA LEU A 97 -57.03 4.87 -23.75
C LEU A 97 -55.81 5.67 -24.29
N PRO A 98 -56.00 6.81 -24.98
CA PRO A 98 -54.91 7.71 -25.37
C PRO A 98 -54.13 8.26 -24.20
N TYR A 99 -54.78 8.61 -23.09
CA TYR A 99 -54.16 9.13 -21.90
C TYR A 99 -53.32 8.09 -21.16
N GLN A 100 -53.83 6.88 -21.03
CA GLN A 100 -53.08 5.75 -20.47
C GLN A 100 -51.82 5.41 -21.31
N LYS A 101 -51.95 5.34 -22.63
CA LYS A 101 -50.82 5.10 -23.54
C LYS A 101 -49.73 6.19 -23.41
N LEU A 102 -50.13 7.45 -23.28
CA LEU A 102 -49.23 8.54 -23.09
C LEU A 102 -48.50 8.47 -21.71
N MET A 103 -49.21 8.13 -20.65
CA MET A 103 -48.66 7.98 -19.30
C MET A 103 -47.66 6.82 -19.26
N ILE A 104 -47.97 5.68 -19.88
CA ILE A 104 -47.08 4.52 -20.00
C ILE A 104 -45.82 4.89 -20.78
N PHE A 105 -45.96 5.59 -21.92
CA PHE A 105 -44.83 6.04 -22.73
C PHE A 105 -43.93 6.98 -21.96
N ASN A 106 -44.46 7.90 -21.18
CA ASN A 106 -43.71 8.83 -20.33
C ASN A 106 -42.93 8.09 -19.25
N ILE A 107 -43.54 7.08 -18.63
CA ILE A 107 -42.86 6.27 -17.60
C ILE A 107 -41.70 5.47 -18.24
N TYR A 108 -41.89 4.84 -19.37
CA TYR A 108 -40.82 4.10 -20.05
C TYR A 108 -39.65 5.01 -20.47
N SER A 109 -39.94 6.19 -21.01
CA SER A 109 -38.89 7.13 -21.39
C SER A 109 -38.10 7.65 -20.21
N ALA A 110 -38.76 7.90 -19.06
CA ALA A 110 -38.08 8.26 -17.82
C ALA A 110 -37.19 7.14 -17.29
N ILE A 111 -37.66 5.90 -17.34
CA ILE A 111 -36.86 4.72 -16.93
C ILE A 111 -35.61 4.58 -17.82
N ILE A 112 -35.76 4.69 -19.14
CA ILE A 112 -34.64 4.62 -20.09
C ILE A 112 -33.63 5.74 -19.81
N MET A 113 -34.10 6.95 -19.56
CA MET A 113 -33.23 8.10 -19.24
C MET A 113 -32.45 7.87 -17.93
N ILE A 114 -33.11 7.38 -16.88
CA ILE A 114 -32.44 7.07 -15.60
C ILE A 114 -31.39 5.96 -15.80
N PHE A 115 -31.73 4.92 -16.56
CA PHE A 115 -30.82 3.82 -16.82
C PHE A 115 -29.58 4.27 -17.60
N THR A 116 -29.74 5.11 -18.63
CA THR A 116 -28.61 5.68 -19.38
C THR A 116 -27.72 6.57 -18.49
N LEU A 117 -28.30 7.39 -17.62
CA LEU A 117 -27.53 8.21 -16.66
C LEU A 117 -26.73 7.36 -15.67
N ILE A 118 -27.30 6.25 -15.19
CA ILE A 118 -26.59 5.31 -14.30
C ILE A 118 -25.41 4.64 -15.02
N ILE A 119 -25.58 4.18 -16.24
CA ILE A 119 -24.51 3.57 -17.04
C ILE A 119 -23.37 4.58 -17.26
N LEU A 120 -23.71 5.80 -17.64
CA LEU A 120 -22.73 6.85 -17.86
C LEU A 120 -21.96 7.20 -16.59
N GLY A 121 -22.66 7.35 -15.46
CA GLY A 121 -22.02 7.59 -14.18
C GLY A 121 -21.03 6.48 -13.78
N LYS A 122 -21.41 5.21 -14.02
CA LYS A 122 -20.53 4.07 -13.78
C LYS A 122 -19.30 4.05 -14.68
N THR A 123 -19.47 4.34 -15.97
CA THR A 123 -18.35 4.37 -16.93
C THR A 123 -17.40 5.52 -16.64
N GLN A 124 -17.89 6.71 -16.32
CA GLN A 124 -17.09 7.86 -15.91
C GLN A 124 -16.30 7.57 -14.64
N LYS A 125 -16.95 7.00 -13.61
CA LYS A 125 -16.27 6.63 -12.36
C LYS A 125 -15.14 5.63 -12.57
N LYS A 126 -15.39 4.60 -13.41
CA LYS A 126 -14.36 3.58 -13.73
C LYS A 126 -13.17 4.20 -14.49
N GLN A 127 -13.42 5.17 -15.36
CA GLN A 127 -12.36 5.86 -16.09
C GLN A 127 -11.55 6.79 -15.19
N SER A 128 -12.20 7.56 -14.34
CA SER A 128 -11.54 8.41 -13.33
C SER A 128 -10.60 7.59 -12.42
N GLN A 129 -11.07 6.45 -11.91
CA GLN A 129 -10.24 5.56 -11.09
C GLN A 129 -9.01 5.02 -11.83
N LYS A 130 -9.13 4.70 -13.12
CA LYS A 130 -7.98 4.28 -13.93
C LYS A 130 -6.95 5.40 -14.10
N GLU A 131 -7.39 6.61 -14.29
CA GLU A 131 -6.51 7.76 -14.45
C GLU A 131 -5.82 8.13 -13.13
N GLU A 132 -6.54 8.10 -12.01
CA GLU A 132 -5.97 8.26 -10.66
C GLU A 132 -4.88 7.20 -10.39
N PHE A 133 -5.16 5.94 -10.73
CA PHE A 133 -4.18 4.86 -10.57
C PHE A 133 -2.92 5.08 -11.43
N GLN A 134 -3.07 5.59 -12.65
CA GLN A 134 -1.91 5.95 -13.49
C GLN A 134 -1.06 7.06 -12.87
N ILE A 135 -1.69 8.06 -12.25
CA ILE A 135 -0.97 9.13 -11.54
C ILE A 135 -0.21 8.57 -10.34
N ILE A 136 -0.83 7.67 -9.56
CA ILE A 136 -0.17 7.01 -8.44
C ILE A 136 1.03 6.18 -8.92
N LEU A 137 0.90 5.44 -10.02
CA LEU A 137 1.99 4.67 -10.59
C LEU A 137 3.13 5.57 -11.10
N TYR A 138 2.80 6.69 -11.73
CA TYR A 138 3.78 7.68 -12.16
C TYR A 138 4.58 8.24 -10.99
N LEU A 139 3.89 8.61 -9.90
CA LEU A 139 4.55 9.15 -8.71
C LEU A 139 5.39 8.10 -7.95
N LYS A 140 4.92 6.84 -7.89
CA LYS A 140 5.60 5.78 -7.11
C LYS A 140 6.65 4.99 -7.89
N LYS A 141 6.40 4.66 -9.16
CA LYS A 141 7.19 3.67 -9.92
C LYS A 141 7.83 4.20 -11.20
N HIS A 142 7.86 5.52 -11.41
CA HIS A 142 8.39 6.13 -12.64
C HIS A 142 7.75 5.63 -13.96
N VAL A 143 6.56 5.03 -13.89
CA VAL A 143 5.84 4.59 -15.09
C VAL A 143 5.33 5.82 -15.84
N PRO A 144 5.69 6.04 -17.11
CA PRO A 144 5.28 7.24 -17.84
C PRO A 144 3.76 7.34 -17.95
N ILE A 145 3.21 8.53 -17.73
CA ILE A 145 1.79 8.78 -17.90
C ILE A 145 1.45 8.61 -19.39
N LYS A 146 0.49 7.73 -19.70
CA LYS A 146 -0.09 7.65 -21.05
C LYS A 146 -0.78 8.98 -21.37
N LYS A 147 -0.46 9.58 -22.52
CA LYS A 147 -0.85 10.96 -22.93
C LYS A 147 -2.36 11.27 -22.98
N ASN A 148 -3.24 10.33 -22.67
CA ASN A 148 -4.70 10.44 -22.79
C ASN A 148 -5.40 10.43 -21.43
N LEU A 149 -5.07 11.37 -20.54
CA LEU A 149 -5.84 11.63 -19.33
C LEU A 149 -6.91 12.67 -19.64
N HIS A 150 -8.20 12.29 -19.66
CA HIS A 150 -9.32 13.15 -20.06
C HIS A 150 -9.95 13.91 -18.88
N PHE A 151 -9.81 13.36 -17.65
CA PHE A 151 -10.44 13.93 -16.45
C PHE A 151 -9.64 15.05 -15.79
N PHE A 152 -8.33 15.13 -16.05
CA PHE A 152 -7.48 16.11 -15.39
C PHE A 152 -7.12 17.28 -16.31
N SER A 153 -7.15 18.48 -15.76
CA SER A 153 -6.75 19.68 -16.50
C SER A 153 -5.25 19.63 -16.83
N LYS A 154 -4.85 20.30 -17.90
CA LYS A 154 -3.44 20.45 -18.28
C LYS A 154 -2.59 21.02 -17.14
N ASN A 155 -3.12 22.02 -16.43
CA ASN A 155 -2.45 22.67 -15.31
C ASN A 155 -2.22 21.71 -14.13
N PHE A 156 -3.18 20.80 -13.89
CA PHE A 156 -3.04 19.76 -12.86
C PHE A 156 -1.92 18.78 -13.23
N LEU A 157 -1.86 18.33 -14.48
CA LEU A 157 -0.82 17.41 -14.94
C LEU A 157 0.58 18.04 -14.88
N GLU A 158 0.70 19.34 -15.25
CA GLU A 158 1.93 20.11 -15.10
C GLU A 158 2.35 20.23 -13.63
N SER A 159 1.39 20.41 -12.73
CA SER A 159 1.65 20.43 -11.27
C SER A 159 2.15 19.09 -10.76
N ILE A 160 1.55 17.99 -11.20
CA ILE A 160 2.00 16.62 -10.85
C ILE A 160 3.42 16.36 -11.39
N GLU A 161 3.72 16.79 -12.59
CA GLU A 161 5.07 16.67 -13.16
C GLU A 161 6.10 17.49 -12.38
N LYS A 162 5.73 18.69 -11.93
CA LYS A 162 6.57 19.53 -11.07
C LYS A 162 6.82 18.87 -9.71
N ILE A 163 5.76 18.39 -9.05
CA ILE A 163 5.88 17.65 -7.78
C ILE A 163 6.80 16.45 -7.94
N ARG A 164 6.67 15.71 -9.05
CA ARG A 164 7.54 14.58 -9.33
C ARG A 164 9.01 14.97 -9.44
N LYS A 165 9.31 16.02 -10.20
CA LYS A 165 10.68 16.54 -10.33
C LYS A 165 11.25 17.01 -8.99
N ASP A 166 10.40 17.62 -8.16
CA ASP A 166 10.80 18.04 -6.81
C ASP A 166 11.10 16.84 -5.90
N ILE A 167 10.30 15.78 -5.97
CA ILE A 167 10.54 14.53 -5.25
C ILE A 167 11.85 13.88 -5.71
N ASP A 168 12.08 13.76 -7.01
CA ASP A 168 13.30 13.18 -7.58
C ASP A 168 14.53 13.98 -7.17
N LYS A 169 14.43 15.33 -7.19
CA LYS A 169 15.49 16.21 -6.72
C LYS A 169 15.78 16.04 -5.23
N GLN A 170 14.75 15.96 -4.40
CA GLN A 170 14.91 15.72 -2.96
C GLN A 170 15.55 14.35 -2.69
N GLN A 171 15.15 13.31 -3.42
CA GLN A 171 15.77 11.99 -3.30
C GLN A 171 17.25 12.03 -3.71
N GLN A 172 17.58 12.73 -4.79
CA GLN A 172 18.96 12.88 -5.22
C GLN A 172 19.82 13.60 -4.18
N ILE A 173 19.33 14.73 -3.65
CA ILE A 173 20.01 15.46 -2.57
C ILE A 173 20.21 14.56 -1.34
N HIS A 174 19.22 13.76 -0.98
CA HIS A 174 19.32 12.84 0.15
C HIS A 174 20.38 11.75 -0.08
N ILE A 175 20.46 11.22 -1.31
CA ILE A 175 21.50 10.26 -1.69
C ILE A 175 22.89 10.90 -1.58
N GLU A 176 23.09 12.08 -2.16
CA GLU A 176 24.37 12.80 -2.13
C GLU A 176 24.79 13.17 -0.69
N TYR A 177 23.83 13.55 0.16
CA TYR A 177 24.08 13.83 1.57
C TYR A 177 24.53 12.59 2.33
N ASN A 178 23.85 11.46 2.11
CA ASN A 178 24.23 10.19 2.72
C ASN A 178 25.61 9.71 2.26
N GLU A 179 25.96 9.90 0.98
CA GLU A 179 27.30 9.60 0.46
C GLU A 179 28.39 10.44 1.15
N LYS A 180 28.14 11.73 1.30
CA LYS A 180 29.08 12.62 2.02
C LYS A 180 29.27 12.20 3.48
N ILE A 181 28.19 11.86 4.17
CA ILE A 181 28.27 11.34 5.54
C ILE A 181 29.10 10.07 5.58
N MET A 182 28.91 9.15 4.63
CA MET A 182 29.67 7.90 4.58
C MET A 182 31.17 8.16 4.40
N HIS A 183 31.55 8.97 3.43
CA HIS A 183 32.97 9.34 3.25
C HIS A 183 33.54 9.98 4.50
N TYR A 184 32.80 10.89 5.14
CA TYR A 184 33.23 11.50 6.38
C TYR A 184 33.43 10.47 7.52
N MET A 185 32.50 9.50 7.66
CA MET A 185 32.61 8.42 8.64
C MET A 185 33.80 7.51 8.36
N GLU A 186 34.06 7.16 7.08
CA GLU A 186 35.23 6.38 6.67
C GLU A 186 36.55 7.14 7.02
N ASP A 187 36.65 8.41 6.68
CA ASP A 187 37.80 9.25 6.97
C ASP A 187 38.07 9.34 8.47
N VAL A 188 37.04 9.64 9.27
CA VAL A 188 37.13 9.71 10.74
C VAL A 188 37.59 8.37 11.32
N SER A 189 37.07 7.26 10.77
CA SER A 189 37.45 5.94 11.22
C SER A 189 38.91 5.62 10.95
N HIS A 190 39.41 5.95 9.77
CA HIS A 190 40.84 5.81 9.48
C HIS A 190 41.68 6.65 10.38
N GLN A 191 41.26 7.89 10.65
CA GLN A 191 41.99 8.80 11.58
C GLN A 191 41.96 8.35 13.04
N LEU A 192 40.88 7.66 13.49
CA LEU A 192 40.79 7.08 14.82
C LEU A 192 41.53 5.75 14.96
N LYS A 193 41.50 4.90 13.94
CA LYS A 193 42.18 3.62 13.98
C LYS A 193 43.71 3.74 14.19
N THR A 194 44.33 4.74 13.59
CA THR A 194 45.77 4.97 13.71
C THR A 194 46.19 5.26 15.14
N PRO A 195 45.65 6.25 15.87
CA PRO A 195 46.04 6.50 17.26
C PRO A 195 45.68 5.34 18.20
N LEU A 196 44.56 4.64 17.98
CA LEU A 196 44.18 3.45 18.73
C LEU A 196 45.22 2.33 18.55
N SER A 197 45.71 2.10 17.33
CA SER A 197 46.77 1.11 17.07
C SER A 197 48.08 1.49 17.74
N VAL A 198 48.42 2.76 17.77
CA VAL A 198 49.61 3.25 18.51
C VAL A 198 49.46 3.07 20.02
N MET A 199 48.30 3.42 20.58
CA MET A 199 48.00 3.18 21.99
C MET A 199 48.07 1.72 22.37
N ARG A 200 47.50 0.83 21.53
CA ARG A 200 47.61 -0.63 21.70
C ARG A 200 49.07 -1.08 21.78
N MET A 201 49.88 -0.69 20.79
CA MET A 201 51.30 -1.04 20.76
C MET A 201 52.07 -0.54 22.00
N ILE A 202 51.74 0.64 22.52
CA ILE A 202 52.36 1.15 23.76
C ILE A 202 51.92 0.31 24.95
N CYS A 203 50.63 -0.01 25.11
CA CYS A 203 50.14 -0.85 26.21
C CYS A 203 50.77 -2.25 26.17
N GLU A 204 50.85 -2.88 25.03
CA GLU A 204 51.51 -4.21 24.85
C GLU A 204 52.98 -4.15 25.21
N LYS A 205 53.72 -3.13 24.79
CA LYS A 205 55.11 -2.94 25.18
C LYS A 205 55.32 -2.75 26.68
N ILE A 206 54.42 -2.01 27.34
CA ILE A 206 54.46 -1.76 28.82
C ILE A 206 54.15 -3.07 29.53
N GLU A 207 53.14 -3.83 29.07
CA GLU A 207 52.78 -5.13 29.64
C GLU A 207 53.94 -6.13 29.57
N MET A 208 54.57 -6.23 28.38
CA MET A 208 55.76 -7.10 28.20
C MET A 208 56.96 -6.70 29.06
N ARG A 209 57.13 -5.40 29.31
CA ARG A 209 58.31 -4.87 30.03
C ARG A 209 58.17 -4.84 31.54
N TYR A 210 56.89 -4.64 31.98
CA TYR A 210 56.57 -4.42 33.38
C TYR A 210 55.37 -5.26 33.79
N SER A 211 55.56 -6.51 34.13
CA SER A 211 54.51 -7.47 34.53
C SER A 211 53.63 -6.97 35.70
N LYS A 212 54.16 -6.03 36.51
CA LYS A 212 53.43 -5.36 37.62
C LYS A 212 52.16 -4.61 37.11
N PHE A 213 52.14 -4.17 35.86
CA PHE A 213 51.07 -3.38 35.29
C PHE A 213 50.16 -4.21 34.33
N SER A 214 50.30 -5.54 34.29
CA SER A 214 49.57 -6.37 33.32
C SER A 214 48.05 -6.24 33.46
N VAL A 215 47.53 -6.11 34.67
CA VAL A 215 46.09 -5.95 34.92
C VAL A 215 45.57 -4.61 34.40
N GLU A 216 46.29 -3.53 34.66
CA GLU A 216 45.91 -2.19 34.16
C GLU A 216 46.06 -2.10 32.65
N MET A 217 47.13 -2.66 32.09
CA MET A 217 47.32 -2.71 30.63
C MET A 217 46.28 -3.56 29.95
N GLY A 218 45.90 -4.70 30.53
CA GLY A 218 44.82 -5.53 30.03
C GLY A 218 43.47 -4.78 29.97
N LYS A 219 43.18 -3.95 31.01
CA LYS A 219 41.99 -3.07 30.98
C LYS A 219 42.10 -2.01 29.88
N CYS A 220 43.24 -1.36 29.70
CA CYS A 220 43.45 -0.39 28.64
C CYS A 220 43.29 -1.04 27.23
N LEU A 221 43.86 -2.20 27.02
CA LEU A 221 43.74 -2.96 25.77
C LEU A 221 42.27 -3.30 25.52
N GLY A 222 41.52 -3.74 26.53
CA GLY A 222 40.06 -4.01 26.39
C GLY A 222 39.27 -2.77 25.98
N GLN A 223 39.61 -1.58 26.50
CA GLN A 223 38.97 -0.31 26.10
C GLN A 223 39.33 0.07 24.64
N ILE A 224 40.55 -0.16 24.22
CA ILE A 224 40.99 0.09 22.84
C ILE A 224 40.26 -0.84 21.87
N ASP A 225 40.07 -2.11 22.23
CA ASP A 225 39.29 -3.06 21.43
C ASP A 225 37.83 -2.65 21.33
N TYR A 226 37.22 -2.29 22.44
CA TYR A 226 35.85 -1.77 22.48
C TYR A 226 35.66 -0.54 21.55
N MET A 227 36.55 0.46 21.63
CA MET A 227 36.51 1.63 20.76
C MET A 227 36.65 1.24 19.30
N THR A 228 37.55 0.30 18.96
CA THR A 228 37.80 -0.17 17.60
C THR A 228 36.55 -0.86 17.03
N ASP A 229 35.94 -1.74 17.82
CA ASP A 229 34.71 -2.45 17.43
C ASP A 229 33.54 -1.49 17.27
N THR A 230 33.36 -0.52 18.22
CA THR A 230 32.31 0.50 18.13
C THR A 230 32.42 1.35 16.87
N ILE A 231 33.65 1.80 16.52
CA ILE A 231 33.89 2.56 15.28
C ILE A 231 33.56 1.73 14.06
N ARG A 232 33.93 0.44 14.02
CA ARG A 232 33.58 -0.47 12.94
C ARG A 232 32.07 -0.63 12.80
N ASP A 233 31.36 -0.82 13.90
CA ASP A 233 29.92 -0.98 13.94
C ASP A 233 29.19 0.27 13.43
N LEU A 234 29.67 1.47 13.82
CA LEU A 234 29.12 2.75 13.33
C LEU A 234 29.26 2.89 11.82
N ILE A 235 30.44 2.53 11.26
CA ILE A 235 30.63 2.57 9.80
C ILE A 235 29.70 1.59 9.10
N ASN A 236 29.62 0.37 9.63
CA ASN A 236 28.76 -0.66 9.06
C ASN A 236 27.29 -0.22 9.05
N LEU A 237 26.84 0.37 10.15
CA LEU A 237 25.50 0.94 10.27
C LEU A 237 25.26 2.05 9.24
N GLY A 238 26.22 2.97 9.07
CA GLY A 238 26.17 4.01 8.06
C GLY A 238 26.06 3.46 6.63
N LYS A 239 26.78 2.36 6.32
CA LYS A 239 26.68 1.66 5.03
C LYS A 239 25.28 1.16 4.74
N PHE A 240 24.55 0.66 5.74
CA PHE A 240 23.16 0.20 5.55
C PHE A 240 22.16 1.35 5.39
N ASP A 241 22.42 2.49 6.01
CA ASP A 241 21.56 3.67 5.84
C ASP A 241 21.70 4.29 4.43
N CYS A 242 22.82 4.04 3.74
CA CYS A 242 23.03 4.44 2.36
C CYS A 242 22.38 3.45 1.39
N LYS A 243 21.39 3.90 0.58
CA LYS A 243 20.68 3.07 -0.41
C LYS A 243 21.56 2.44 -1.50
N LYS A 244 22.84 2.78 -1.56
CA LYS A 244 23.81 2.21 -2.52
C LYS A 244 24.54 0.98 -1.99
N PHE A 245 24.24 0.56 -0.76
CA PHE A 245 24.85 -0.66 -0.25
C PHE A 245 24.35 -1.86 -1.06
N GLN A 246 25.26 -2.54 -1.74
CA GLN A 246 24.95 -3.72 -2.54
C GLN A 246 25.52 -4.95 -1.83
N MET A 247 24.65 -5.91 -1.50
CA MET A 247 25.04 -7.24 -1.06
C MET A 247 25.68 -8.01 -2.22
N LYS A 248 26.74 -8.71 -1.94
CA LYS A 248 27.37 -9.65 -2.88
C LYS A 248 26.86 -11.05 -2.59
N PHE A 249 25.76 -11.41 -3.22
CA PHE A 249 25.18 -12.73 -3.06
C PHE A 249 26.05 -13.80 -3.76
N GLU A 250 26.47 -14.79 -3.00
CA GLU A 250 27.26 -15.93 -3.48
C GLU A 250 26.66 -17.21 -2.93
N GLU A 251 26.79 -18.30 -3.69
CA GLU A 251 26.38 -19.62 -3.23
C GLU A 251 27.48 -20.21 -2.35
N ILE A 252 27.22 -20.36 -1.06
CA ILE A 252 28.18 -20.88 -0.09
C ILE A 252 27.60 -22.07 0.68
N SER A 253 28.48 -23.05 1.07
CA SER A 253 28.08 -24.10 2.00
C SER A 253 27.71 -23.51 3.37
N ALA A 254 26.50 -23.82 3.86
CA ALA A 254 26.05 -23.43 5.21
C ALA A 254 27.00 -23.97 6.30
N GLU A 255 27.49 -25.21 6.13
CA GLU A 255 28.43 -25.88 7.03
C GLU A 255 29.74 -25.09 7.13
N ILE A 256 30.38 -24.79 5.99
CA ILE A 256 31.63 -24.04 5.96
C ILE A 256 31.49 -22.68 6.60
N LEU A 257 30.39 -21.96 6.30
CA LEU A 257 30.16 -20.64 6.85
C LEU A 257 29.99 -20.67 8.38
N VAL A 258 29.17 -21.59 8.87
CA VAL A 258 28.93 -21.73 10.33
C VAL A 258 30.20 -22.17 11.05
N GLU A 259 30.94 -23.17 10.54
CA GLU A 259 32.19 -23.64 11.11
C GLU A 259 33.27 -22.54 11.15
N THR A 260 33.38 -21.74 10.09
CA THR A 260 34.30 -20.59 10.07
C THR A 260 33.99 -19.62 11.20
N VAL A 261 32.71 -19.31 11.42
CA VAL A 261 32.31 -18.43 12.50
C VAL A 261 32.54 -19.02 13.88
N VAL A 262 32.26 -20.29 14.06
CA VAL A 262 32.49 -20.99 15.33
C VAL A 262 33.97 -20.99 15.68
N ASN A 263 34.85 -21.30 14.75
CA ASN A 263 36.31 -21.27 14.95
C ASN A 263 36.78 -19.85 15.35
N ASP A 264 36.24 -18.81 14.70
CA ASP A 264 36.62 -17.42 15.03
C ASP A 264 36.15 -16.99 16.45
N ILE A 265 35.02 -17.53 16.90
CA ILE A 265 34.40 -17.14 18.17
C ILE A 265 34.89 -18.02 19.35
N GLU A 266 35.46 -19.20 19.09
CA GLU A 266 35.92 -20.16 20.09
C GLU A 266 36.98 -19.54 21.01
N ILE A 267 37.86 -18.69 20.47
CA ILE A 267 38.85 -17.91 21.23
C ILE A 267 38.20 -17.05 22.33
N LEU A 268 36.98 -16.59 22.13
CA LEU A 268 36.21 -15.78 23.11
C LEU A 268 35.40 -16.68 24.06
N ALA A 269 35.03 -17.89 23.66
CA ALA A 269 34.24 -18.83 24.41
C ALA A 269 35.06 -19.64 25.43
N GLU A 270 36.28 -20.10 25.06
CA GLU A 270 37.17 -20.89 25.90
C GLU A 270 37.45 -20.26 27.25
N PRO A 271 37.87 -18.97 27.36
CA PRO A 271 38.15 -18.33 28.67
C PRO A 271 36.92 -18.25 29.59
N LYS A 272 35.71 -18.39 29.04
CA LYS A 272 34.45 -18.34 29.77
C LYS A 272 33.85 -19.74 30.02
N ASN A 273 34.59 -20.81 29.68
CA ASN A 273 34.16 -22.20 29.78
C ASN A 273 32.79 -22.45 29.08
N ILE A 274 32.63 -21.94 27.87
CA ILE A 274 31.40 -22.08 27.09
C ILE A 274 31.58 -23.19 26.05
N GLU A 275 30.68 -24.18 26.06
CA GLU A 275 30.62 -25.25 25.06
C GLU A 275 29.76 -24.78 23.89
N ILE A 276 30.28 -24.84 22.65
CA ILE A 276 29.52 -24.57 21.41
C ILE A 276 29.28 -25.88 20.68
N SER A 277 28.01 -26.18 20.41
CA SER A 277 27.61 -27.36 19.64
C SER A 277 26.87 -26.92 18.37
N VAL A 278 27.21 -27.59 17.25
CA VAL A 278 26.62 -27.31 15.93
C VAL A 278 25.86 -28.53 15.44
N GLN A 279 24.64 -28.37 15.05
CA GLN A 279 23.81 -29.41 14.45
C GLN A 279 23.17 -28.85 13.17
N GLY A 280 23.52 -29.42 12.04
CA GLY A 280 23.00 -28.97 10.76
C GLY A 280 22.76 -30.10 9.78
N LYS A 281 21.94 -29.84 8.77
CA LYS A 281 21.74 -30.79 7.68
C LYS A 281 22.92 -30.61 6.69
N LEU A 282 23.62 -31.70 6.39
CA LEU A 282 24.73 -31.70 5.45
C LEU A 282 24.29 -31.23 4.06
N LYS A 283 25.22 -30.61 3.31
CA LYS A 283 25.11 -30.22 1.91
C LYS A 283 24.06 -29.13 1.63
N ILE A 284 23.68 -28.33 2.63
CA ILE A 284 22.85 -27.12 2.37
C ILE A 284 23.77 -26.03 1.82
N LYS A 285 23.32 -25.40 0.75
CA LYS A 285 23.90 -24.19 0.20
C LYS A 285 22.98 -23.01 0.44
N TRP A 286 23.57 -21.90 0.86
CA TRP A 286 22.89 -20.61 1.05
C TRP A 286 23.32 -19.66 -0.06
N LEU A 287 22.35 -18.96 -0.66
CA LEU A 287 22.64 -17.81 -1.48
C LEU A 287 22.57 -16.57 -0.59
N CYS A 288 23.71 -16.09 -0.17
CA CYS A 288 23.83 -14.96 0.77
C CYS A 288 25.13 -14.19 0.50
N ASP A 289 25.28 -13.03 1.11
CA ASP A 289 26.59 -12.37 1.22
C ASP A 289 27.37 -13.04 2.37
N PRO A 290 28.46 -13.78 2.09
CA PRO A 290 29.15 -14.55 3.10
C PRO A 290 29.75 -13.69 4.21
N PHE A 291 30.32 -12.54 3.87
CA PHE A 291 30.94 -11.62 4.83
C PHE A 291 29.89 -11.10 5.83
N TRP A 292 28.77 -10.62 5.33
CA TRP A 292 27.74 -10.06 6.20
C TRP A 292 26.98 -11.13 6.99
N MET A 293 26.79 -12.32 6.44
CA MET A 293 26.18 -13.42 7.18
C MET A 293 27.09 -13.91 8.32
N GLN A 294 28.41 -13.94 8.11
CA GLN A 294 29.36 -14.21 9.20
C GLN A 294 29.26 -13.13 10.30
N GLU A 295 29.18 -11.84 9.94
CA GLU A 295 29.02 -10.76 10.90
C GLU A 295 27.71 -10.89 11.70
N VAL A 296 26.60 -11.30 11.08
CA VAL A 296 25.34 -11.62 11.78
C VAL A 296 25.55 -12.67 12.85
N LEU A 297 26.12 -13.80 12.45
CA LEU A 297 26.34 -14.93 13.37
C LEU A 297 27.32 -14.54 14.49
N LYS A 298 28.40 -13.84 14.18
CA LYS A 298 29.37 -13.35 15.19
C LYS A 298 28.71 -12.44 16.21
N ASN A 299 27.86 -11.49 15.77
CA ASN A 299 27.17 -10.57 16.67
C ASN A 299 26.21 -11.29 17.61
N ILE A 300 25.47 -12.29 17.12
CA ILE A 300 24.58 -13.08 17.96
C ILE A 300 25.36 -13.96 18.93
N LEU A 301 26.42 -14.66 18.45
CA LEU A 301 27.22 -15.54 19.28
C LEU A 301 28.00 -14.76 20.35
N LYS A 302 28.56 -13.58 20.03
CA LYS A 302 29.15 -12.68 21.04
C LYS A 302 28.14 -12.33 22.14
N ASN A 303 26.90 -12.00 21.76
CA ASN A 303 25.86 -11.72 22.74
C ASN A 303 25.56 -12.95 23.60
N CYS A 304 25.42 -14.15 23.04
CA CYS A 304 25.23 -15.38 23.79
C CYS A 304 26.39 -15.64 24.77
N ILE A 305 27.64 -15.47 24.33
CA ILE A 305 28.86 -15.66 25.16
C ILE A 305 28.90 -14.66 26.33
N GLU A 306 28.48 -13.42 26.13
CA GLU A 306 28.45 -12.40 27.16
C GLU A 306 27.42 -12.68 28.27
N HIS A 307 26.29 -13.33 27.89
CA HIS A 307 25.16 -13.53 28.79
C HIS A 307 25.08 -14.96 29.38
N SER A 308 25.94 -15.89 28.97
CA SER A 308 25.89 -17.31 29.39
C SER A 308 27.28 -17.82 29.91
N PRO A 309 27.87 -17.19 30.94
CA PRO A 309 29.16 -17.69 31.44
C PRO A 309 29.02 -19.11 31.99
N ASN A 310 30.04 -19.96 31.74
CA ASN A 310 30.03 -21.39 32.03
C ASN A 310 28.81 -22.13 31.43
N GLY A 311 28.37 -21.67 30.26
CA GLY A 311 27.14 -22.13 29.62
C GLY A 311 27.35 -23.01 28.40
N LYS A 312 26.23 -23.23 27.72
CA LYS A 312 26.21 -23.97 26.45
C LYS A 312 25.50 -23.14 25.37
N ILE A 313 26.10 -23.11 24.17
CA ILE A 313 25.50 -22.51 22.98
C ILE A 313 25.24 -23.59 21.96
N GLU A 314 24.01 -23.66 21.47
CA GLU A 314 23.57 -24.64 20.46
C GLU A 314 23.20 -23.90 19.18
N ILE A 315 23.80 -24.30 18.06
CA ILE A 315 23.53 -23.77 16.74
C ILE A 315 22.85 -24.85 15.90
N PHE A 316 21.66 -24.56 15.40
CA PHE A 316 20.93 -25.43 14.49
C PHE A 316 20.73 -24.72 13.17
N TYR A 317 21.03 -25.39 12.04
CA TYR A 317 20.72 -24.86 10.72
C TYR A 317 20.06 -25.89 9.82
N GLY A 318 19.17 -25.43 8.95
CA GLY A 318 18.40 -26.30 8.09
C GLY A 318 17.55 -25.54 7.07
N ILE A 319 16.63 -26.28 6.45
CA ILE A 319 15.63 -25.71 5.54
C ILE A 319 14.26 -26.12 6.07
N GLU A 320 13.36 -25.15 6.18
CA GLU A 320 11.97 -25.36 6.55
C GLU A 320 11.05 -24.54 5.62
N LYS A 321 10.12 -25.19 4.92
CA LYS A 321 9.13 -24.52 4.03
C LYS A 321 9.76 -23.56 3.00
N ASN A 322 10.84 -23.99 2.34
CA ASN A 322 11.63 -23.18 1.38
C ASN A 322 12.30 -21.94 1.99
N LEU A 323 12.49 -21.92 3.29
CA LEU A 323 13.28 -20.92 3.98
C LEU A 323 14.51 -21.58 4.56
N ASN A 324 15.66 -20.94 4.43
CA ASN A 324 16.83 -21.23 5.23
C ASN A 324 16.53 -20.82 6.67
N LYS A 325 16.83 -21.69 7.61
CA LYS A 325 16.55 -21.52 9.04
C LYS A 325 17.83 -21.68 9.83
N ILE A 326 18.12 -20.72 10.70
CA ILE A 326 19.19 -20.81 11.68
C ILE A 326 18.58 -20.52 13.04
N ILE A 327 18.89 -21.38 14.01
CA ILE A 327 18.49 -21.21 15.42
C ILE A 327 19.79 -21.20 16.24
N ILE A 328 19.95 -20.17 17.08
CA ILE A 328 21.05 -20.08 18.03
C ILE A 328 20.41 -20.00 19.42
N ARG A 329 20.79 -20.91 20.31
CA ARG A 329 20.27 -21.03 21.66
C ARG A 329 21.40 -20.93 22.67
N ASP A 330 21.17 -20.23 23.74
CA ASP A 330 22.01 -20.26 24.93
C ASP A 330 21.23 -20.77 26.15
N ASN A 331 21.92 -21.04 27.21
CA ASN A 331 21.35 -21.43 28.50
C ASN A 331 21.60 -20.36 29.60
N GLY A 332 21.79 -19.11 29.18
CA GLY A 332 21.98 -17.97 30.07
C GLY A 332 20.71 -17.51 30.76
N GLN A 333 20.69 -16.27 31.20
CA GLN A 333 19.54 -15.70 31.93
C GLN A 333 18.35 -15.31 31.03
N GLY A 334 18.54 -15.29 29.68
CA GLY A 334 17.52 -14.83 28.72
C GLY A 334 17.33 -13.32 28.75
N PHE A 335 16.25 -12.88 28.12
CA PHE A 335 15.86 -11.47 28.03
C PHE A 335 14.87 -11.09 29.12
N MET A 336 14.84 -9.83 29.55
CA MET A 336 13.74 -9.34 30.39
C MET A 336 12.43 -9.39 29.65
N PHE A 337 11.38 -9.86 30.33
CA PHE A 337 10.04 -10.03 29.77
C PHE A 337 9.53 -8.75 29.07
N GLY A 338 9.08 -8.89 27.82
CA GLY A 338 8.56 -7.81 26.98
C GLY A 338 9.64 -6.92 26.35
N ARG A 339 10.93 -7.26 26.47
CA ARG A 339 12.05 -6.52 25.83
C ARG A 339 12.69 -7.28 24.68
N GLU A 340 12.20 -8.45 24.32
CA GLU A 340 12.77 -9.35 23.31
C GLU A 340 12.88 -8.67 21.92
N ASN A 341 11.96 -7.74 21.60
CA ASN A 341 12.02 -6.98 20.35
C ASN A 341 12.94 -5.76 20.43
N LYS A 342 13.18 -5.23 21.64
CA LYS A 342 13.99 -4.02 21.83
C LYS A 342 15.48 -4.28 21.70
N ILE A 343 15.92 -5.52 21.85
CA ILE A 343 17.35 -5.87 21.73
C ILE A 343 17.93 -5.55 20.35
N PHE A 344 17.09 -5.38 19.32
CA PHE A 344 17.46 -4.99 17.97
C PHE A 344 17.45 -3.47 17.75
N GLU A 345 17.02 -2.68 18.74
CA GLU A 345 17.12 -1.22 18.68
C GLU A 345 18.58 -0.77 18.81
N ARG A 346 18.95 0.29 18.12
CA ARG A 346 20.32 0.84 18.16
C ARG A 346 20.65 1.34 19.57
N TYR A 347 21.87 1.05 20.05
CA TYR A 347 22.36 1.44 21.38
C TYR A 347 21.57 0.83 22.55
N PHE A 348 20.82 -0.22 22.32
CA PHE A 348 20.14 -0.91 23.40
C PHE A 348 21.11 -1.83 24.16
N LEU A 349 21.40 -1.50 25.42
CA LEU A 349 22.36 -2.22 26.29
C LEU A 349 21.69 -3.06 27.37
N GLY A 350 20.34 -3.06 27.44
CA GLY A 350 19.60 -3.66 28.57
C GLY A 350 19.81 -2.91 29.88
N ASP A 351 19.52 -3.56 31.02
CA ASP A 351 19.65 -2.91 32.33
C ASP A 351 21.06 -3.05 32.95
N ARG A 352 21.96 -3.76 32.30
CA ARG A 352 23.35 -3.92 32.72
C ARG A 352 24.28 -3.28 31.72
N THR A 353 24.80 -2.13 32.07
CA THR A 353 25.95 -1.51 31.43
C THR A 353 27.21 -2.36 31.71
N LYS A 354 27.38 -3.48 30.99
CA LYS A 354 28.67 -4.15 30.97
C LYS A 354 29.59 -3.32 30.10
N GLU A 355 30.72 -2.91 30.68
CA GLU A 355 31.82 -2.31 29.92
C GLU A 355 32.17 -3.24 28.74
N GLY A 356 32.12 -2.70 27.52
CA GLY A 356 32.59 -3.43 26.32
C GLY A 356 31.55 -3.80 25.27
N SER A 357 30.27 -3.40 25.38
CA SER A 357 29.26 -3.65 24.34
C SER A 357 28.70 -2.34 23.78
N SER A 358 28.73 -2.19 22.43
CA SER A 358 28.28 -0.96 21.74
C SER A 358 26.75 -0.86 21.64
N GLY A 359 26.02 -1.95 21.84
CA GLY A 359 24.57 -2.04 21.58
C GLY A 359 24.19 -1.91 20.10
N LEU A 360 25.15 -2.03 19.20
CA LEU A 360 24.94 -1.90 17.74
C LEU A 360 24.90 -3.26 17.03
N GLY A 361 25.58 -4.28 17.54
CA GLY A 361 25.78 -5.56 16.85
C GLY A 361 24.48 -6.25 16.46
N LEU A 362 23.49 -6.36 17.37
CA LEU A 362 22.19 -6.98 17.06
C LEU A 362 21.35 -6.14 16.08
N SER A 363 21.45 -4.81 16.14
CA SER A 363 20.78 -3.93 15.17
C SER A 363 21.38 -4.08 13.78
N ILE A 364 22.70 -4.26 13.67
CA ILE A 364 23.39 -4.57 12.41
C ILE A 364 22.92 -5.94 11.89
N ALA A 365 22.91 -6.97 12.74
CA ALA A 365 22.41 -8.29 12.37
C ALA A 365 20.99 -8.23 11.79
N GLN A 366 20.08 -7.47 12.41
CA GLN A 366 18.73 -7.29 11.89
C GLN A 366 18.70 -6.59 10.52
N GLN A 367 19.52 -5.56 10.31
CA GLN A 367 19.60 -4.87 9.02
C GLN A 367 20.15 -5.78 7.92
N VAL A 368 21.19 -6.56 8.20
CA VAL A 368 21.74 -7.53 7.26
C VAL A 368 20.71 -8.57 6.87
N ILE A 369 20.01 -9.16 7.83
CA ILE A 369 18.99 -10.17 7.54
C ILE A 369 17.82 -9.57 6.74
N LYS A 370 17.41 -8.32 6.99
CA LYS A 370 16.43 -7.62 6.13
C LYS A 370 16.92 -7.45 4.70
N GLN A 371 18.19 -7.17 4.47
CA GLN A 371 18.78 -7.09 3.12
C GLN A 371 18.83 -8.46 2.42
N HIS A 372 18.86 -9.55 3.19
CA HIS A 372 18.70 -10.91 2.70
C HIS A 372 17.23 -11.35 2.56
N PHE A 373 16.29 -10.38 2.61
CA PHE A 373 14.83 -10.60 2.56
C PHE A 373 14.32 -11.52 3.67
N GLY A 374 15.06 -11.60 4.76
CA GLY A 374 14.79 -12.46 5.89
C GLY A 374 14.24 -11.73 7.10
N THR A 375 14.04 -12.51 8.16
CA THR A 375 13.61 -12.03 9.49
C THR A 375 14.50 -12.63 10.56
N ILE A 376 14.77 -11.84 11.61
CA ILE A 376 15.41 -12.31 12.83
C ILE A 376 14.50 -11.98 14.00
N THR A 377 14.29 -12.96 14.88
CA THR A 377 13.50 -12.81 16.11
C THR A 377 14.29 -13.39 17.29
N ALA A 378 13.97 -12.90 18.47
CA ALA A 378 14.53 -13.43 19.70
C ALA A 378 13.42 -13.70 20.71
N SER A 379 13.59 -14.74 21.51
CA SER A 379 12.64 -15.17 22.53
C SER A 379 13.35 -15.83 23.71
N ASN A 380 12.68 -15.89 24.84
CA ASN A 380 13.14 -16.70 25.96
C ASN A 380 12.73 -18.16 25.77
N ARG A 381 13.62 -19.07 26.17
CA ARG A 381 13.32 -20.52 26.20
C ARG A 381 12.58 -20.89 27.49
N GLU A 382 11.68 -21.85 27.42
CA GLU A 382 10.94 -22.34 28.61
C GLU A 382 11.88 -22.94 29.68
N CYS A 383 12.99 -23.55 29.21
CA CYS A 383 13.99 -24.12 30.10
C CYS A 383 15.09 -23.13 30.56
N GLY A 384 14.89 -21.83 30.32
CA GLY A 384 15.87 -20.77 30.57
C GLY A 384 16.81 -20.54 29.38
N GLY A 385 17.37 -19.31 29.29
CA GLY A 385 18.22 -18.87 28.21
C GLY A 385 17.47 -18.17 27.08
N ALA A 386 18.22 -17.71 26.08
CA ALA A 386 17.69 -17.05 24.90
C ALA A 386 17.69 -17.97 23.67
N GLU A 387 16.79 -17.69 22.77
CA GLU A 387 16.74 -18.28 21.43
C GLU A 387 16.65 -17.17 20.40
N PHE A 388 17.56 -17.20 19.41
CA PHE A 388 17.51 -16.38 18.22
C PHE A 388 17.10 -17.26 17.04
N LEU A 389 16.08 -16.84 16.29
CA LEU A 389 15.60 -17.49 15.08
C LEU A 389 15.82 -16.57 13.89
N ILE A 390 16.58 -17.04 12.90
CA ILE A 390 16.81 -16.39 11.61
C ILE A 390 16.13 -17.20 10.52
N LEU A 391 15.35 -16.53 9.69
CA LEU A 391 14.69 -17.10 8.51
C LEU A 391 15.01 -16.21 7.31
N PHE A 392 15.46 -16.78 6.21
CA PHE A 392 15.67 -16.08 4.95
C PHE A 392 15.34 -16.98 3.76
N PRO A 393 14.91 -16.41 2.59
CA PRO A 393 14.46 -17.22 1.48
C PRO A 393 15.58 -18.13 0.95
N GLN A 394 15.20 -19.36 0.55
CA GLN A 394 16.03 -20.17 -0.31
C GLN A 394 15.87 -19.63 -1.74
N MET A 395 16.83 -18.85 -2.22
CA MET A 395 16.80 -18.27 -3.56
C MET A 395 17.72 -19.07 -4.49
N ASP A 396 17.31 -19.17 -5.75
CA ASP A 396 18.21 -19.60 -6.81
C ASP A 396 18.90 -18.38 -7.42
N ALA A 397 20.11 -18.55 -7.94
CA ALA A 397 20.90 -17.46 -8.55
C ALA A 397 20.17 -16.72 -9.69
N THR A 398 19.13 -17.32 -10.26
CA THR A 398 18.28 -16.75 -11.30
C THR A 398 17.21 -15.75 -10.79
N THR A 399 17.03 -15.62 -9.49
CA THR A 399 15.94 -14.81 -8.88
C THR A 399 16.39 -13.39 -8.51
N ILE A 400 17.70 -13.10 -8.54
CA ILE A 400 18.29 -11.83 -8.07
C ILE A 400 18.47 -10.79 -9.19
N TYR A 401 18.26 -11.16 -10.46
CA TYR A 401 18.40 -10.27 -11.63
C TYR A 401 17.09 -9.89 -12.27
#